data_19d893866edd12b4bfaafa4687e392e1
#
_entry.id   19d893866edd12b4bfaafa4687e392e1
#
_cell.length_a   1.000
_cell.length_b   1.000
_cell.length_c   1.000
_cell.angle_alpha   90.00
_cell.angle_beta   90.00
_cell.angle_gamma   90.00
#
_symmetry.space_group_name_H-M   'P 1'
#
loop_
_entity.id
_entity.type
_entity.pdbx_description
1 polymer ?
#
loop_
_entity_poly.entity_id
_entity_poly.type
_entity_poly.pdbx_seq_one_letter_code
_entity_poly.pdbx_strand_id
1 'polypeptide(L)'
;MHRFEYKVVPAPRRGEKARGVKSTEERFALALTGLMNRMGAEGWDYVRADALPCDERVGLTGSKTTFQNMLVFRRVMEADAAAPGADTPAPVLRIAHEAE
;
A
#
# COMPACT_ATOMS: atom_id res chain seq x y z
N MET A 1 -16.99 12.20 -12.79
CA MET A 1 -16.55 12.03 -11.41
C MET A 1 -15.92 10.68 -11.18
N HIS A 2 -14.76 10.66 -10.55
CA HIS A 2 -14.07 9.40 -10.31
C HIS A 2 -14.30 8.91 -8.91
N ARG A 3 -14.43 7.60 -8.79
CA ARG A 3 -14.44 6.99 -7.48
C ARG A 3 -13.13 6.25 -7.29
N PHE A 4 -12.73 6.13 -6.04
CA PHE A 4 -11.47 5.49 -5.70
C PHE A 4 -11.71 4.23 -4.92
N GLU A 5 -10.86 3.27 -5.12
CA GLU A 5 -10.79 2.15 -4.18
C GLU A 5 -9.55 2.34 -3.33
N TYR A 6 -9.61 1.85 -2.13
CA TYR A 6 -8.53 2.03 -1.16
C TYR A 6 -7.95 0.70 -0.75
N LYS A 7 -6.68 0.72 -0.46
CA LYS A 7 -5.99 -0.45 0.05
C LYS A 7 -5.11 -0.02 1.20
N VAL A 8 -5.20 -0.75 2.30
CA VAL A 8 -4.43 -0.45 3.49
C VAL A 8 -3.48 -1.60 3.74
N VAL A 9 -2.21 -1.31 3.88
CA VAL A 9 -1.21 -2.34 4.12
C VAL A 9 -0.40 -1.97 5.36
N PRO A 10 0.04 -2.97 6.13
CA PRO A 10 0.88 -2.67 7.28
C PRO A 10 2.22 -2.10 6.84
N ALA A 11 2.71 -1.13 7.58
CA ALA A 11 4.03 -0.59 7.31
C ALA A 11 5.09 -1.64 7.68
N PRO A 12 6.23 -1.64 7.01
CA PRO A 12 7.31 -2.54 7.40
C PRO A 12 7.74 -2.25 8.83
N ARG A 13 8.06 -3.29 9.55
CA ARG A 13 8.53 -3.15 10.92
C ARG A 13 10.01 -3.38 11.05
N ARG A 14 10.62 -3.85 9.99
CA ARG A 14 12.06 -4.13 9.96
C ARG A 14 12.64 -3.61 8.67
N GLY A 15 13.88 -3.20 8.77
CA GLY A 15 14.60 -2.80 7.59
C GLY A 15 15.08 -3.99 6.80
N GLU A 16 15.57 -3.72 5.63
CA GLU A 16 16.14 -4.75 4.76
C GLU A 16 17.64 -4.57 4.68
N LYS A 17 18.33 -5.70 4.68
CA LYS A 17 19.76 -5.68 4.55
C LYS A 17 20.14 -5.62 3.08
N ALA A 18 21.11 -4.80 2.77
CA ALA A 18 21.60 -4.70 1.42
C ALA A 18 23.02 -4.19 1.47
N ARG A 19 23.74 -4.45 0.41
CA ARG A 19 25.13 -4.00 0.32
C ARG A 19 25.18 -2.48 0.38
N GLY A 20 26.04 -1.96 1.25
CA GLY A 20 26.19 -0.52 1.38
C GLY A 20 25.16 0.17 2.25
N VAL A 21 24.18 -0.58 2.75
CA VAL A 21 23.13 -0.04 3.59
C VAL A 21 23.41 -0.50 5.01
N LYS A 22 23.84 0.41 5.86
CA LYS A 22 24.36 0.02 7.16
C LYS A 22 23.53 0.47 8.35
N SER A 23 22.87 1.61 8.26
CA SER A 23 22.13 2.09 9.41
C SER A 23 20.73 1.51 9.44
N THR A 24 20.13 1.50 10.63
CA THR A 24 18.75 1.08 10.79
C THR A 24 17.84 1.95 9.95
N GLU A 25 18.10 3.23 9.94
CA GLU A 25 17.34 4.20 9.20
C GLU A 25 17.36 3.90 7.70
N GLU A 26 18.53 3.63 7.17
CA GLU A 26 18.67 3.32 5.75
C GLU A 26 17.99 2.01 5.39
N ARG A 27 18.11 1.03 6.28
CA ARG A 27 17.48 -0.27 6.05
C ARG A 27 15.97 -0.16 6.05
N PHE A 28 15.45 0.66 6.94
CA PHE A 28 14.01 0.88 6.99
C PHE A 28 13.53 1.61 5.74
N ALA A 29 14.29 2.61 5.31
CA ALA A 29 13.94 3.34 4.10
C ALA A 29 13.95 2.42 2.88
N LEU A 30 14.88 1.48 2.84
CA LEU A 30 14.94 0.54 1.75
C LEU A 30 13.70 -0.35 1.72
N ALA A 31 13.29 -0.86 2.88
CA ALA A 31 12.10 -1.71 2.97
C ALA A 31 10.86 -0.93 2.55
N LEU A 32 10.76 0.29 3.00
CA LEU A 32 9.61 1.13 2.67
C LEU A 32 9.56 1.47 1.20
N THR A 33 10.71 1.80 0.64
CA THR A 33 10.80 2.11 -0.79
C THR A 33 10.34 0.90 -1.62
N GLY A 34 10.78 -0.29 -1.25
CA GLY A 34 10.39 -1.48 -1.96
C GLY A 34 8.89 -1.72 -1.92
N LEU A 35 8.30 -1.52 -0.75
CA LEU A 35 6.86 -1.68 -0.62
C LEU A 35 6.12 -0.66 -1.48
N MET A 36 6.55 0.58 -1.44
CA MET A 36 5.87 1.62 -2.19
C MET A 36 6.00 1.42 -3.70
N ASN A 37 7.15 0.94 -4.13
CA ASN A 37 7.33 0.66 -5.56
C ASN A 37 6.47 -0.50 -6.02
N ARG A 38 6.30 -1.52 -5.17
CA ARG A 38 5.41 -2.62 -5.52
C ARG A 38 3.97 -2.16 -5.65
N MET A 39 3.54 -1.29 -4.73
CA MET A 39 2.18 -0.77 -4.79
C MET A 39 2.00 0.11 -6.03
N GLY A 40 2.98 0.94 -6.31
CA GLY A 40 2.92 1.80 -7.49
C GLY A 40 2.86 1.02 -8.79
N ALA A 41 3.57 -0.11 -8.84
CA ALA A 41 3.55 -0.94 -10.02
C ALA A 41 2.16 -1.50 -10.31
N GLU A 42 1.32 -1.59 -9.29
CA GLU A 42 -0.05 -2.04 -9.45
C GLU A 42 -1.04 -0.88 -9.59
N GLY A 43 -0.52 0.32 -9.73
CA GLY A 43 -1.37 1.48 -9.93
C GLY A 43 -1.84 2.18 -8.69
N TRP A 44 -1.32 1.80 -7.54
CA TRP A 44 -1.74 2.41 -6.29
C TRP A 44 -0.98 3.69 -6.00
N ASP A 45 -1.70 4.71 -5.57
CA ASP A 45 -1.12 5.98 -5.15
C ASP A 45 -1.12 6.07 -3.64
N TYR A 46 -0.04 6.54 -3.08
CA TYR A 46 0.09 6.69 -1.65
C TYR A 46 -0.74 7.87 -1.16
N VAL A 47 -1.50 7.66 -0.09
CA VAL A 47 -2.30 8.72 0.50
C VAL A 47 -1.67 9.21 1.79
N ARG A 48 -1.48 8.30 2.75
CA ARG A 48 -0.91 8.69 4.03
C ARG A 48 -0.60 7.46 4.87
N ALA A 49 0.11 7.70 5.95
CA ALA A 49 0.38 6.69 6.95
C ALA A 49 -0.34 7.09 8.23
N ASP A 50 -0.96 6.13 8.87
CA ASP A 50 -1.67 6.35 10.14
C ASP A 50 -1.30 5.29 11.13
N ALA A 51 -1.25 5.67 12.41
CA ALA A 51 -1.14 4.73 13.50
C ALA A 51 -2.54 4.56 14.07
N LEU A 52 -3.08 3.38 13.93
CA LEU A 52 -4.47 3.13 14.31
C LEU A 52 -4.53 2.11 15.45
N PRO A 53 -5.47 2.31 16.39
CA PRO A 53 -5.61 1.34 17.48
C PRO A 53 -6.22 0.04 16.97
N CYS A 54 -5.70 -1.04 17.48
CA CYS A 54 -6.16 -2.36 17.08
C CYS A 54 -6.17 -3.24 18.32
N ASP A 55 -7.29 -3.90 18.57
CA ASP A 55 -7.39 -4.80 19.69
C ASP A 55 -6.81 -6.14 19.33
N GLU A 56 -6.02 -6.66 20.25
CA GLU A 56 -5.29 -7.88 20.03
C GLU A 56 -5.61 -8.86 21.14
N ARG A 57 -5.86 -10.10 20.78
CA ARG A 57 -6.16 -11.11 21.79
C ARG A 57 -4.90 -11.47 22.55
N VAL A 58 -5.01 -11.55 23.85
CA VAL A 58 -3.91 -11.92 24.71
C VAL A 58 -4.38 -13.06 25.59
N GLY A 59 -3.79 -14.23 25.42
CA GLY A 59 -4.21 -15.41 26.15
C GLY A 59 -5.60 -15.84 25.74
N LEU A 60 -6.31 -16.52 26.66
CA LEU A 60 -7.62 -17.04 26.34
C LEU A 60 -8.75 -16.06 26.55
N THR A 61 -8.59 -15.14 27.49
CA THR A 61 -9.69 -14.25 27.85
C THR A 61 -9.33 -12.79 27.81
N GLY A 62 -8.08 -12.47 27.58
CA GLY A 62 -7.66 -11.08 27.63
C GLY A 62 -7.58 -10.44 26.26
N SER A 63 -7.48 -9.13 26.27
CA SER A 63 -7.21 -8.36 25.08
C SER A 63 -6.41 -7.14 25.46
N LYS A 64 -5.70 -6.61 24.50
CA LYS A 64 -4.98 -5.36 24.68
C LYS A 64 -5.06 -4.55 23.41
N THR A 65 -4.93 -3.25 23.54
CA THR A 65 -4.96 -2.36 22.40
C THR A 65 -3.52 -1.99 22.05
N THR A 66 -3.18 -2.19 20.80
CA THR A 66 -1.87 -1.78 20.29
C THR A 66 -2.10 -0.87 19.10
N PHE A 67 -1.10 -0.08 18.79
CA PHE A 67 -1.19 0.79 17.63
C PHE A 67 -0.45 0.15 16.49
N GLN A 68 -1.11 0.12 15.33
CA GLN A 68 -0.53 -0.46 14.13
C GLN A 68 -0.29 0.65 13.12
N ASN A 69 0.91 0.68 12.57
CA ASN A 69 1.24 1.66 11.54
C ASN A 69 0.78 1.12 10.19
N MET A 70 -0.12 1.86 9.56
CA MET A 70 -0.71 1.43 8.31
C MET A 70 -0.44 2.45 7.23
N LEU A 71 -0.23 1.96 6.03
CA LEU A 71 -0.06 2.80 4.86
C LEU A 71 -1.32 2.72 4.02
N VAL A 72 -1.86 3.86 3.67
CA VAL A 72 -3.11 3.93 2.93
C VAL A 72 -2.81 4.32 1.50
N PHE A 73 -3.32 3.53 0.58
CA PHE A 73 -3.17 3.76 -0.85
C PHE A 73 -4.54 3.85 -1.50
N ARG A 74 -4.60 4.45 -2.65
CA ARG A 74 -5.85 4.50 -3.42
C ARG A 74 -5.53 4.47 -4.90
N ARG A 75 -6.56 4.14 -5.68
CA ARG A 75 -6.48 4.27 -7.12
C ARG A 75 -7.89 4.42 -7.67
N VAL A 76 -7.99 4.96 -8.86
CA VAL A 76 -9.28 5.15 -9.51
C VAL A 76 -9.88 3.78 -9.80
N MET A 77 -11.17 3.64 -9.50
CA MET A 77 -11.85 2.39 -9.75
C MET A 77 -12.01 2.17 -11.24
N GLU A 78 -11.57 1.01 -11.66
CA GLU A 78 -11.58 0.67 -13.06
C GLU A 78 -12.99 0.66 -13.65
N ALA A 79 -13.92 0.21 -12.85
CA ALA A 79 -15.31 0.13 -13.32
C ALA A 79 -15.85 1.48 -13.72
N ASP A 80 -15.49 2.50 -12.96
CA ASP A 80 -15.93 3.85 -13.28
C ASP A 80 -15.27 4.36 -14.55
N ALA A 81 -14.01 4.08 -14.67
CA ALA A 81 -13.26 4.56 -15.82
C ALA A 81 -13.73 3.91 -17.09
N ALA A 82 -14.13 2.67 -17.00
CA ALA A 82 -14.44 1.89 -18.18
C ALA A 82 -15.91 1.88 -18.53
N ALA A 83 -16.71 2.51 -17.74
CA ALA A 83 -18.14 2.31 -17.86
C ALA A 83 -18.69 2.38 -19.26
N PRO A 84 -18.58 3.45 -19.93
CA PRO A 84 -19.21 3.47 -21.23
C PRO A 84 -18.49 2.69 -22.25
N GLY A 85 -17.40 2.61 -22.11
CA GLY A 85 -16.72 2.09 -23.15
C GLY A 85 -16.48 0.71 -23.14
N ALA A 86 -16.74 0.46 -22.56
CA ALA A 86 -16.42 -0.47 -22.51
C ALA A 86 -15.48 -1.17 -22.94
N ASP A 87 -15.28 -1.09 -23.16
CA ASP A 87 -14.61 -1.71 -23.45
C ASP A 87 -13.43 -1.59 -23.53
N THR A 88 -13.27 -1.38 -23.53
CA THR A 88 -12.22 -1.24 -23.54
C THR A 88 -11.24 -1.60 -23.08
N PRO A 89 -10.97 -1.77 -23.15
CA PRO A 89 -10.04 -2.03 -22.68
C PRO A 89 -9.15 -2.04 -22.12
N ALA A 90 -9.32 -1.87 -22.20
CA ALA A 90 -8.45 -1.85 -21.72
C ALA A 90 -7.61 -2.05 -21.25
N PRO A 91 -7.48 -1.87 -21.18
CA PRO A 91 -6.55 -1.76 -20.63
C PRO A 91 -5.60 -1.74 -20.26
N VAL A 92 -5.77 -1.28 -20.40
CA VAL A 92 -4.91 -1.05 -20.00
C VAL A 92 -4.15 -0.75 -19.61
N LEU A 93 -4.25 -0.24 -19.76
CA LEU A 93 -3.46 0.14 -19.38
C LEU A 93 -2.85 -0.16 -18.69
N ARG A 94 -3.02 -0.20 -18.78
CA ARG A 94 -2.29 -0.28 -18.14
C ARG A 94 -1.35 -0.45 -17.88
N ILE A 95 -1.40 -0.07 -18.26
CA ILE A 95 -0.37 0.03 -18.07
C ILE A 95 0.24 0.40 -17.86
N ALA A 96 -0.04 0.98 -18.03
CA ALA A 96 0.72 1.50 -17.76
C ALA A 96 1.09 1.63 -17.24
N HIS A 97 0.72 1.91 -17.57
CA HIS A 97 1.32 2.07 -16.98
C HIS A 97 1.75 1.47 -16.44
N GLU A 98 1.37 1.49 -16.66
CA GLU A 98 2.02 1.07 -16.25
C GLU A 98 2.69 0.79 -16.02
N ALA A 99 2.52 1.21 -16.20
CA ALA A 99 3.31 1.18 -15.97
C ALA A 99 3.72 1.33 -15.92
N GLU A 100 3.48 1.90 -15.87
CA GLU A 100 4.05 2.14 -15.67
C GLU A 100 4.54 2.11 -15.56
#